data_c04ab5f4186bc9554aebcc76e7f22a13
#
_entry.id   c04ab5f4186bc9554aebcc76e7f22a13
#
_cell.length_a   1.000
_cell.length_b   1.000
_cell.length_c   1.000
_cell.angle_alpha   90.00
_cell.angle_beta   90.00
_cell.angle_gamma   90.00
#
_symmetry.space_group_name_H-M   'P 1'
#
loop_
_entity.id
_entity.type
_entity.pdbx_description
1 polymer ?
#
loop_
_entity_poly.entity_id
_entity_poly.type
_entity_poly.pdbx_seq_one_letter_code
_entity_poly.pdbx_strand_id
1 'polypeptide(L)'
;MKRVKENGDWTLMCPHECPGLSDTHSAEFEALYTKYEQEGKGRKTIKAQDLWFKILESQIETGTPYMLYKDAANSKSNQQNLGTIKSSNLCTEIIEYTAPDEVAVCNLASLALPKFVTEEGTFDHDKLFEVTYQATLNLNRIIDNNFYPVEEARNSNMRHRPIGLGVQGLADAFIMLGFPFESEEARALNREVFETIYFASMTASKDLAKVDGPYQTIKGSPVSKGVFQFDMWGVTPTSRWEWDILKSEVKKHGVRNSLLVAPMPTASTAQILGNNECFEPYTSNIYTRRVLSGEFIIVNKHLLKDLVREGLWNKDMRQKIMAANGSIQNIQDIPQRLKELYKTAWEISQKAIVEQAADRGAYICQSQSLNIFMENANF
;
A
#
# COMPACT_ATOMS: atom_id res chain seq x y z
N MET A 1 -19.99 -9.05 4.94
CA MET A 1 -20.70 -8.33 3.86
C MET A 1 -22.00 -8.99 3.38
N LYS A 2 -22.07 -10.34 3.14
CA LYS A 2 -23.32 -11.02 2.74
C LYS A 2 -24.48 -10.69 3.70
N ARG A 3 -24.29 -10.95 5.00
CA ARG A 3 -25.28 -10.65 6.03
C ARG A 3 -25.64 -9.17 6.16
N VAL A 4 -24.70 -8.26 5.90
CA VAL A 4 -24.98 -6.81 5.85
C VAL A 4 -25.92 -6.48 4.68
N LYS A 5 -25.66 -7.02 3.48
CA LYS A 5 -26.50 -6.80 2.30
C LYS A 5 -27.91 -7.38 2.47
N GLU A 6 -28.04 -8.50 3.14
CA GLU A 6 -29.29 -9.23 3.35
C GLU A 6 -30.02 -8.82 4.66
N ASN A 7 -29.47 -7.85 5.41
CA ASN A 7 -29.91 -7.47 6.75
C ASN A 7 -30.10 -8.68 7.70
N GLY A 8 -29.17 -9.64 7.58
CA GLY A 8 -29.12 -10.83 8.40
C GLY A 8 -28.61 -10.57 9.81
N ASP A 9 -28.64 -11.60 10.62
CA ASP A 9 -28.15 -11.56 11.99
C ASP A 9 -26.63 -11.79 12.05
N TRP A 10 -25.98 -11.14 13.01
CA TRP A 10 -24.58 -11.33 13.35
C TRP A 10 -24.44 -11.67 14.84
N THR A 11 -23.81 -12.80 15.12
CA THR A 11 -23.64 -13.30 16.46
C THR A 11 -22.27 -12.95 17.02
N LEU A 12 -22.24 -12.23 18.12
CA LEU A 12 -21.02 -11.91 18.86
C LEU A 12 -20.59 -13.11 19.68
N MET A 13 -19.35 -13.54 19.51
CA MET A 13 -18.78 -14.74 20.12
C MET A 13 -17.56 -14.42 20.98
N CYS A 14 -17.35 -15.20 22.03
CA CYS A 14 -16.15 -15.13 22.85
C CYS A 14 -15.07 -16.06 22.26
N PRO A 15 -13.83 -15.58 21.98
CA PRO A 15 -12.77 -16.42 21.44
C PRO A 15 -12.42 -17.66 22.28
N HIS A 16 -12.60 -17.57 23.60
CA HIS A 16 -12.39 -18.72 24.50
C HIS A 16 -13.46 -19.81 24.33
N GLU A 17 -14.72 -19.42 24.11
CA GLU A 17 -15.84 -20.35 23.93
C GLU A 17 -15.98 -20.85 22.49
N CYS A 18 -15.46 -20.08 21.56
CA CYS A 18 -15.49 -20.34 20.10
C CYS A 18 -14.06 -20.34 19.55
N PRO A 19 -13.20 -21.28 19.98
CA PRO A 19 -11.80 -21.31 19.56
C PRO A 19 -11.67 -21.58 18.08
N GLY A 20 -10.56 -21.12 17.47
CA GLY A 20 -10.21 -21.38 16.09
C GLY A 20 -10.77 -20.36 15.07
N LEU A 21 -11.71 -19.50 15.44
CA LEU A 21 -12.23 -18.46 14.52
C LEU A 21 -11.13 -17.50 14.05
N SER A 22 -10.14 -17.20 14.89
CA SER A 22 -8.99 -16.39 14.51
C SER A 22 -8.04 -17.11 13.54
N ASP A 23 -8.05 -18.45 13.56
CA ASP A 23 -7.13 -19.30 12.81
C ASP A 23 -7.69 -19.74 11.46
N THR A 24 -8.91 -19.32 11.14
CA THR A 24 -9.62 -19.67 9.90
C THR A 24 -9.98 -18.41 9.10
N HIS A 25 -10.21 -18.58 7.80
CA HIS A 25 -10.68 -17.54 6.88
C HIS A 25 -11.55 -18.16 5.77
N SER A 26 -12.21 -17.33 4.97
CA SER A 26 -13.04 -17.77 3.83
C SER A 26 -14.09 -18.82 4.21
N ALA A 27 -14.21 -19.89 3.45
CA ALA A 27 -15.23 -20.95 3.66
C ALA A 27 -15.04 -21.69 5.00
N GLU A 28 -13.81 -21.87 5.47
CA GLU A 28 -13.55 -22.53 6.75
C GLU A 28 -14.06 -21.67 7.93
N PHE A 29 -13.85 -20.36 7.85
CA PHE A 29 -14.40 -19.42 8.83
C PHE A 29 -15.92 -19.46 8.83
N GLU A 30 -16.56 -19.40 7.65
CA GLU A 30 -18.01 -19.43 7.53
C GLU A 30 -18.60 -20.73 8.12
N ALA A 31 -17.99 -21.87 7.82
CA ALA A 31 -18.42 -23.17 8.35
C ALA A 31 -18.28 -23.24 9.89
N LEU A 32 -17.14 -22.84 10.43
CA LEU A 32 -16.89 -22.88 11.87
C LEU A 32 -17.78 -21.88 12.63
N TYR A 33 -17.95 -20.68 12.10
CA TYR A 33 -18.80 -19.64 12.65
C TYR A 33 -20.27 -20.09 12.69
N THR A 34 -20.80 -20.62 11.60
CA THR A 34 -22.17 -21.13 11.50
C THR A 34 -22.39 -22.32 12.44
N LYS A 35 -21.40 -23.20 12.58
CA LYS A 35 -21.44 -24.31 13.56
C LYS A 35 -21.63 -23.78 14.98
N TYR A 36 -20.86 -22.77 15.38
CA TYR A 36 -20.98 -22.18 16.74
C TYR A 36 -22.32 -21.46 16.94
N GLU A 37 -22.90 -20.87 15.91
CA GLU A 37 -24.26 -20.31 15.97
C GLU A 37 -25.29 -21.42 16.23
N GLN A 38 -25.20 -22.55 15.50
CA GLN A 38 -26.09 -23.69 15.66
C GLN A 38 -25.96 -24.37 17.04
N GLU A 39 -24.75 -24.37 17.60
CA GLU A 39 -24.48 -24.88 18.95
C GLU A 39 -24.90 -23.90 20.08
N GLY A 40 -25.44 -22.74 19.74
CA GLY A 40 -25.89 -21.75 20.71
C GLY A 40 -24.78 -21.09 21.52
N LYS A 41 -23.54 -21.07 21.02
CA LYS A 41 -22.36 -20.48 21.71
C LYS A 41 -22.25 -18.96 21.61
N GLY A 42 -23.22 -18.32 20.99
CA GLY A 42 -23.26 -16.87 20.85
C GLY A 42 -23.57 -16.15 22.16
N ARG A 43 -22.84 -15.06 22.44
CA ARG A 43 -23.10 -14.20 23.60
C ARG A 43 -24.25 -13.23 23.35
N LYS A 44 -24.36 -12.70 22.14
CA LYS A 44 -25.39 -11.73 21.73
C LYS A 44 -25.54 -11.78 20.22
N THR A 45 -26.77 -11.72 19.75
CA THR A 45 -27.08 -11.58 18.32
C THR A 45 -27.61 -10.17 18.03
N ILE A 46 -27.09 -9.53 17.01
CA ILE A 46 -27.46 -8.19 16.54
C ILE A 46 -27.68 -8.22 15.03
N LYS A 47 -28.32 -7.19 14.47
CA LYS A 47 -28.37 -7.06 13.00
C LYS A 47 -26.98 -6.71 12.46
N ALA A 48 -26.59 -7.36 11.37
CA ALA A 48 -25.29 -7.11 10.73
C ALA A 48 -25.17 -5.66 10.21
N GLN A 49 -26.29 -5.06 9.77
CA GLN A 49 -26.33 -3.64 9.38
C GLN A 49 -26.06 -2.72 10.58
N ASP A 50 -26.62 -3.00 11.76
CA ASP A 50 -26.39 -2.18 12.96
C ASP A 50 -24.91 -2.16 13.33
N LEU A 51 -24.24 -3.33 13.28
CA LEU A 51 -22.80 -3.40 13.49
C LEU A 51 -22.03 -2.63 12.42
N TRP A 52 -22.43 -2.76 11.17
CA TRP A 52 -21.77 -2.07 10.05
C TRP A 52 -21.88 -0.56 10.18
N PHE A 53 -23.07 -0.03 10.49
CA PHE A 53 -23.27 1.39 10.73
C PHE A 53 -22.46 1.91 11.92
N LYS A 54 -22.34 1.14 12.99
CA LYS A 54 -21.49 1.51 14.12
C LYS A 54 -20.00 1.58 13.75
N ILE A 55 -19.53 0.71 12.87
CA ILE A 55 -18.17 0.78 12.33
C ILE A 55 -17.99 2.06 11.50
N LEU A 56 -18.92 2.35 10.60
CA LEU A 56 -18.86 3.56 9.77
C LEU A 56 -18.95 4.85 10.61
N GLU A 57 -19.83 4.90 11.60
CA GLU A 57 -19.94 6.02 12.54
C GLU A 57 -18.59 6.28 13.24
N SER A 58 -17.95 5.23 13.76
CA SER A 58 -16.65 5.33 14.39
C SER A 58 -15.56 5.82 13.42
N GLN A 59 -15.58 5.37 12.17
CA GLN A 59 -14.63 5.81 11.14
C GLN A 59 -14.81 7.29 10.79
N ILE A 60 -16.04 7.78 10.72
CA ILE A 60 -16.32 9.21 10.47
C ILE A 60 -15.82 10.06 11.64
N GLU A 61 -16.05 9.62 12.88
CA GLU A 61 -15.67 10.38 14.07
C GLU A 61 -14.19 10.36 14.39
N THR A 62 -13.53 9.23 14.17
CA THR A 62 -12.17 8.97 14.68
C THR A 62 -11.15 8.50 13.63
N GLY A 63 -11.60 8.18 12.41
CA GLY A 63 -10.76 7.53 11.37
C GLY A 63 -10.49 6.05 11.62
N THR A 64 -11.04 5.46 12.67
CA THR A 64 -10.84 4.05 13.07
C THR A 64 -12.18 3.34 13.33
N PRO A 65 -12.25 2.00 13.28
CA PRO A 65 -11.18 1.03 12.97
C PRO A 65 -10.80 1.01 11.48
N TYR A 66 -9.55 0.66 11.19
CA TYR A 66 -9.16 0.35 9.82
C TYR A 66 -9.80 -0.97 9.37
N MET A 67 -10.13 -1.05 8.08
CA MET A 67 -10.76 -2.24 7.50
C MET A 67 -9.77 -3.00 6.63
N LEU A 68 -9.52 -4.25 7.01
CA LEU A 68 -8.66 -5.16 6.26
C LEU A 68 -9.46 -6.38 5.80
N TYR A 69 -9.07 -6.90 4.64
CA TYR A 69 -9.73 -8.03 4.00
C TYR A 69 -8.94 -9.31 4.29
N LYS A 70 -9.24 -9.97 5.43
CA LYS A 70 -8.51 -11.14 5.90
C LYS A 70 -8.50 -12.29 4.89
N ASP A 71 -9.60 -12.51 4.19
CA ASP A 71 -9.70 -13.57 3.18
C ASP A 71 -8.76 -13.31 2.00
N ALA A 72 -8.76 -12.08 1.46
CA ALA A 72 -7.85 -11.68 0.39
C ALA A 72 -6.39 -11.73 0.84
N ALA A 73 -6.08 -11.22 2.03
CA ALA A 73 -4.74 -11.25 2.61
C ALA A 73 -4.17 -12.67 2.66
N ASN A 74 -4.95 -13.63 3.15
CA ASN A 74 -4.52 -15.03 3.26
C ASN A 74 -4.46 -15.75 1.91
N SER A 75 -5.42 -15.52 1.01
CA SER A 75 -5.43 -16.17 -0.31
C SER A 75 -4.36 -15.65 -1.26
N LYS A 76 -3.83 -14.43 -1.04
CA LYS A 76 -2.83 -13.77 -1.90
C LYS A 76 -1.43 -13.71 -1.30
N SER A 77 -1.24 -14.11 -0.06
CA SER A 77 0.07 -14.06 0.58
C SER A 77 1.01 -15.16 0.06
N ASN A 78 2.27 -14.80 -0.13
CA ASN A 78 3.32 -15.79 -0.34
C ASN A 78 3.66 -16.60 0.94
N GLN A 79 3.19 -16.14 2.12
CA GLN A 79 3.37 -16.84 3.40
C GLN A 79 2.18 -17.75 3.77
N GLN A 80 1.22 -17.98 2.86
CA GLN A 80 0.03 -18.83 3.12
C GLN A 80 0.37 -20.27 3.50
N ASN A 81 1.57 -20.75 3.19
CA ASN A 81 2.07 -22.08 3.58
C ASN A 81 2.44 -22.18 5.06
N LEU A 82 2.54 -21.07 5.79
CA LEU A 82 2.90 -21.05 7.21
C LEU A 82 1.68 -21.18 8.12
N GLY A 83 0.54 -20.71 7.70
CA GLY A 83 -0.71 -20.70 8.44
C GLY A 83 -1.53 -19.44 8.17
N THR A 84 -2.56 -19.22 8.96
CA THR A 84 -3.44 -18.07 8.79
C THR A 84 -2.79 -16.79 9.35
N ILE A 85 -2.71 -15.76 8.50
CA ILE A 85 -2.33 -14.41 8.90
C ILE A 85 -3.51 -13.75 9.60
N LYS A 86 -3.33 -13.33 10.85
CA LYS A 86 -4.41 -12.91 11.75
C LYS A 86 -4.56 -11.41 11.88
N SER A 87 -3.47 -10.66 11.67
CA SER A 87 -3.39 -9.22 11.93
C SER A 87 -2.46 -8.52 10.94
N SER A 88 -2.45 -7.20 11.00
CA SER A 88 -1.56 -6.30 10.27
C SER A 88 -0.94 -5.30 11.25
N ASN A 89 -0.03 -4.44 10.78
CA ASN A 89 0.53 -3.33 11.56
C ASN A 89 -0.46 -2.15 11.66
N LEU A 90 -0.08 -1.11 12.42
CA LEU A 90 -0.87 0.11 12.58
C LEU A 90 -1.23 0.77 11.24
N CYS A 91 -0.27 0.82 10.31
CA CYS A 91 -0.45 1.50 9.02
C CYS A 91 -1.05 0.61 7.93
N THR A 92 -1.33 -0.67 8.22
CA THR A 92 -2.06 -1.65 7.37
C THR A 92 -1.35 -2.14 6.11
N GLU A 93 -0.10 -1.73 5.84
CA GLU A 93 0.67 -2.21 4.68
C GLU A 93 1.29 -3.59 4.90
N ILE A 94 1.53 -4.00 6.14
CA ILE A 94 2.21 -5.26 6.48
C ILE A 94 1.22 -6.39 6.64
N ILE A 95 1.42 -7.45 5.89
CA ILE A 95 0.66 -8.71 5.97
C ILE A 95 1.66 -9.84 6.12
N GLU A 96 2.02 -10.15 7.36
CA GLU A 96 3.02 -11.16 7.71
C GLU A 96 2.45 -12.18 8.69
N TYR A 97 2.92 -13.43 8.58
CA TYR A 97 2.57 -14.50 9.50
C TYR A 97 3.16 -14.24 10.89
N THR A 98 2.39 -14.53 11.91
CA THR A 98 2.78 -14.46 13.32
C THR A 98 2.38 -15.74 14.06
N ALA A 99 3.17 -16.12 15.06
CA ALA A 99 2.92 -17.25 15.94
C ALA A 99 3.38 -16.91 17.36
N PRO A 100 3.12 -17.76 18.39
CA PRO A 100 3.59 -17.48 19.75
C PRO A 100 5.11 -17.30 19.87
N ASP A 101 5.89 -17.93 18.99
CA ASP A 101 7.34 -17.87 18.91
C ASP A 101 7.85 -17.02 17.72
N GLU A 102 6.96 -16.32 17.03
CA GLU A 102 7.28 -15.50 15.85
C GLU A 102 6.53 -14.16 15.86
N VAL A 103 7.27 -13.08 16.07
CA VAL A 103 6.77 -11.71 15.95
C VAL A 103 7.24 -11.10 14.63
N ALA A 104 6.28 -10.64 13.81
CA ALA A 104 6.58 -10.02 12.52
C ALA A 104 7.40 -8.72 12.67
N VAL A 105 8.32 -8.49 11.74
CA VAL A 105 9.21 -7.32 11.73
C VAL A 105 9.15 -6.61 10.39
N CYS A 106 8.88 -5.30 10.43
CA CYS A 106 8.86 -4.44 9.24
C CYS A 106 10.28 -3.98 8.86
N ASN A 107 10.78 -4.43 7.69
CA ASN A 107 12.04 -3.97 7.11
C ASN A 107 11.70 -3.13 5.87
N LEU A 108 11.66 -1.81 6.00
CA LEU A 108 11.03 -0.92 5.03
C LEU A 108 12.01 0.01 4.32
N ALA A 109 11.76 0.26 3.04
CA ALA A 109 12.36 1.34 2.26
C ALA A 109 11.36 1.91 1.25
N SER A 110 11.48 3.18 0.89
CA SER A 110 10.63 3.84 -0.09
C SER A 110 11.42 4.50 -1.21
N LEU A 111 10.94 4.34 -2.44
CA LEU A 111 11.54 4.85 -3.67
C LEU A 111 10.95 6.23 -4.00
N ALA A 112 11.80 7.24 -4.16
CA ALA A 112 11.39 8.61 -4.48
C ALA A 112 11.11 8.75 -5.99
N LEU A 113 9.87 8.50 -6.43
CA LEU A 113 9.48 8.42 -7.83
C LEU A 113 9.81 9.66 -8.67
N PRO A 114 9.79 10.91 -8.15
CA PRO A 114 10.20 12.08 -8.92
C PRO A 114 11.63 12.03 -9.46
N LYS A 115 12.50 11.20 -8.87
CA LYS A 115 13.90 11.03 -9.30
C LYS A 115 14.07 10.19 -10.57
N PHE A 116 12.99 9.54 -11.01
CA PHE A 116 12.95 8.74 -12.22
C PHE A 116 12.21 9.44 -13.38
N VAL A 117 11.75 10.67 -13.17
CA VAL A 117 11.23 11.51 -14.26
C VAL A 117 12.40 12.22 -14.90
N THR A 118 12.59 12.00 -16.21
CA THR A 118 13.70 12.57 -16.99
C THR A 118 13.43 14.03 -17.37
N GLU A 119 14.45 14.74 -17.83
CA GLU A 119 14.31 16.11 -18.32
C GLU A 119 13.47 16.19 -19.61
N GLU A 120 13.44 15.12 -20.39
CA GLU A 120 12.64 14.97 -21.59
C GLU A 120 11.14 14.70 -21.31
N GLY A 121 10.75 14.58 -20.04
CA GLY A 121 9.37 14.35 -19.65
C GLY A 121 8.91 12.88 -19.83
N THR A 122 9.83 11.93 -19.66
CA THR A 122 9.54 10.49 -19.64
C THR A 122 9.87 9.87 -18.29
N PHE A 123 9.40 8.66 -18.03
CA PHE A 123 9.71 7.93 -16.80
C PHE A 123 10.77 6.85 -17.06
N ASP A 124 11.88 6.90 -16.32
CA ASP A 124 13.02 5.99 -16.46
C ASP A 124 12.80 4.71 -15.62
N HIS A 125 12.20 3.70 -16.24
CA HIS A 125 11.96 2.40 -15.61
C HIS A 125 13.24 1.59 -15.38
N ASP A 126 14.26 1.76 -16.23
CA ASP A 126 15.53 1.04 -16.08
C ASP A 126 16.28 1.51 -14.83
N LYS A 127 16.34 2.81 -14.63
CA LYS A 127 16.88 3.39 -13.39
C LYS A 127 16.06 3.02 -12.14
N LEU A 128 14.73 2.97 -12.27
CA LEU A 128 13.88 2.48 -11.17
C LEU A 128 14.23 1.03 -10.84
N PHE A 129 14.42 0.18 -11.85
CA PHE A 129 14.87 -1.21 -11.66
C PHE A 129 16.19 -1.27 -10.90
N GLU A 130 17.23 -0.56 -11.36
CA GLU A 130 18.55 -0.56 -10.72
C GLU A 130 18.51 -0.14 -9.24
N VAL A 131 17.80 0.95 -8.94
CA VAL A 131 17.67 1.46 -7.56
C VAL A 131 16.87 0.51 -6.69
N THR A 132 15.80 -0.09 -7.23
CA THR A 132 14.98 -1.08 -6.51
C THR A 132 15.78 -2.35 -6.22
N TYR A 133 16.54 -2.82 -7.19
CA TYR A 133 17.45 -3.97 -7.02
C TYR A 133 18.43 -3.71 -5.86
N GLN A 134 19.11 -2.54 -5.88
CA GLN A 134 20.06 -2.18 -4.82
C GLN A 134 19.37 -2.01 -3.45
N ALA A 135 18.19 -1.40 -3.40
CA ALA A 135 17.40 -1.27 -2.16
C ALA A 135 17.05 -2.63 -1.55
N THR A 136 16.72 -3.61 -2.39
CA THR A 136 16.45 -4.99 -1.97
C THR A 136 17.69 -5.63 -1.34
N LEU A 137 18.87 -5.47 -1.95
CA LEU A 137 20.13 -5.96 -1.37
C LEU A 137 20.42 -5.32 0.00
N ASN A 138 20.17 -4.01 0.12
CA ASN A 138 20.41 -3.27 1.35
C ASN A 138 19.47 -3.72 2.48
N LEU A 139 18.17 -3.93 2.20
CA LEU A 139 17.21 -4.42 3.19
C LEU A 139 17.55 -5.84 3.67
N ASN A 140 18.08 -6.71 2.79
CA ASN A 140 18.56 -8.02 3.20
C ASN A 140 19.72 -7.93 4.20
N ARG A 141 20.67 -6.99 4.00
CA ARG A 141 21.76 -6.73 4.96
C ARG A 141 21.26 -6.17 6.29
N ILE A 142 20.19 -5.38 6.26
CA ILE A 142 19.55 -4.86 7.47
C ILE A 142 19.01 -6.03 8.30
N ILE A 143 18.33 -7.01 7.70
CA ILE A 143 17.84 -8.19 8.41
C ILE A 143 18.96 -8.87 9.20
N ASP A 144 20.13 -9.04 8.60
CA ASP A 144 21.26 -9.74 9.20
C ASP A 144 21.96 -8.92 10.31
N ASN A 145 21.93 -7.58 10.22
CA ASN A 145 22.67 -6.68 11.12
C ASN A 145 21.78 -5.95 12.12
N ASN A 146 20.47 -6.14 12.09
CA ASN A 146 19.53 -5.43 12.95
C ASN A 146 19.63 -5.92 14.40
N PHE A 147 19.31 -5.01 15.33
CA PHE A 147 19.08 -5.38 16.72
C PHE A 147 17.63 -5.84 16.90
N TYR A 148 17.45 -7.03 17.46
CA TYR A 148 16.13 -7.58 17.75
C TYR A 148 15.86 -7.51 19.26
N PRO A 149 14.81 -6.79 19.70
CA PRO A 149 14.54 -6.60 21.13
C PRO A 149 14.06 -7.88 21.83
N VAL A 150 13.49 -8.81 21.06
CA VAL A 150 13.01 -10.12 21.55
C VAL A 150 13.39 -11.23 20.56
N GLU A 151 13.58 -12.44 21.06
CA GLU A 151 14.04 -13.56 20.23
C GLU A 151 12.99 -13.99 19.21
N GLU A 152 11.70 -13.88 19.53
CA GLU A 152 10.59 -14.18 18.62
C GLU A 152 10.61 -13.29 17.38
N ALA A 153 11.02 -12.03 17.51
CA ALA A 153 11.19 -11.12 16.38
C ALA A 153 12.38 -11.54 15.50
N ARG A 154 13.51 -11.92 16.13
CA ARG A 154 14.66 -12.44 15.43
C ARG A 154 14.33 -13.75 14.71
N ASN A 155 13.63 -14.66 15.38
CA ASN A 155 13.22 -15.95 14.82
C ASN A 155 12.39 -15.75 13.55
N SER A 156 11.32 -14.95 13.61
CA SER A 156 10.48 -14.64 12.45
C SER A 156 11.28 -14.02 11.31
N ASN A 157 12.04 -12.95 11.60
CA ASN A 157 12.72 -12.18 10.56
C ASN A 157 13.84 -12.97 9.87
N MET A 158 14.59 -13.76 10.60
CA MET A 158 15.66 -14.60 10.03
C MET A 158 15.13 -15.80 9.23
N ARG A 159 13.98 -16.38 9.65
CA ARG A 159 13.36 -17.54 8.96
C ARG A 159 12.68 -17.15 7.66
N HIS A 160 11.95 -16.05 7.66
CA HIS A 160 11.08 -15.64 6.54
C HIS A 160 11.69 -14.52 5.69
N ARG A 161 12.60 -13.74 6.24
CA ARG A 161 13.31 -12.62 5.59
C ARG A 161 12.37 -11.69 4.82
N PRO A 162 11.25 -11.21 5.40
CA PRO A 162 10.35 -10.30 4.73
C PRO A 162 10.98 -8.91 4.60
N ILE A 163 10.71 -8.23 3.50
CA ILE A 163 11.00 -6.81 3.31
C ILE A 163 9.76 -6.11 2.78
N GLY A 164 9.70 -4.79 2.90
CA GLY A 164 8.61 -3.96 2.41
C GLY A 164 9.14 -2.77 1.63
N LEU A 165 9.13 -2.88 0.31
CA LEU A 165 9.41 -1.76 -0.58
C LEU A 165 8.13 -0.99 -0.86
N GLY A 166 8.20 0.33 -0.75
CA GLY A 166 7.11 1.24 -1.11
C GLY A 166 7.62 2.38 -1.97
N VAL A 167 6.77 3.38 -2.15
CA VAL A 167 7.07 4.55 -2.96
C VAL A 167 6.74 5.83 -2.19
N GLN A 168 7.30 6.94 -2.63
CA GLN A 168 6.89 8.29 -2.25
C GLN A 168 6.90 9.18 -3.48
N GLY A 169 6.03 10.18 -3.51
CA GLY A 169 5.96 11.14 -4.59
C GLY A 169 5.37 10.60 -5.89
N LEU A 170 4.41 9.66 -5.84
CA LEU A 170 3.70 9.24 -7.05
C LEU A 170 2.93 10.41 -7.67
N ALA A 171 2.23 11.21 -6.84
CA ALA A 171 1.53 12.41 -7.31
C ALA A 171 2.49 13.45 -7.89
N ASP A 172 3.69 13.62 -7.31
CA ASP A 172 4.73 14.48 -7.86
C ASP A 172 5.18 14.02 -9.24
N ALA A 173 5.41 12.70 -9.41
CA ALA A 173 5.80 12.13 -10.70
C ALA A 173 4.71 12.34 -11.77
N PHE A 174 3.44 12.14 -11.43
CA PHE A 174 2.32 12.43 -12.33
C PHE A 174 2.31 13.90 -12.75
N ILE A 175 2.44 14.83 -11.80
CA ILE A 175 2.47 16.27 -12.09
C ILE A 175 3.66 16.62 -12.99
N MET A 176 4.85 16.10 -12.73
CA MET A 176 6.05 16.35 -13.54
C MET A 176 5.91 15.85 -14.97
N LEU A 177 5.15 14.78 -15.19
CA LEU A 177 4.82 14.23 -16.52
C LEU A 177 3.60 14.90 -17.17
N GLY A 178 2.89 15.78 -16.45
CA GLY A 178 1.68 16.44 -16.93
C GLY A 178 0.44 15.54 -16.93
N PHE A 179 0.44 14.47 -16.14
CA PHE A 179 -0.68 13.52 -16.05
C PHE A 179 -1.61 13.89 -14.89
N PRO A 180 -2.86 14.32 -15.15
CA PRO A 180 -3.86 14.44 -14.08
C PRO A 180 -4.02 13.11 -13.33
N PHE A 181 -4.22 13.16 -12.01
CA PHE A 181 -4.25 11.97 -11.15
C PHE A 181 -5.28 10.92 -11.60
N GLU A 182 -6.40 11.36 -12.17
CA GLU A 182 -7.50 10.50 -12.65
C GLU A 182 -7.33 10.05 -14.11
N SER A 183 -6.25 10.45 -14.79
CA SER A 183 -6.04 10.13 -16.21
C SER A 183 -5.62 8.67 -16.43
N GLU A 184 -5.85 8.16 -17.65
CA GLU A 184 -5.41 6.82 -18.04
C GLU A 184 -3.88 6.73 -18.11
N GLU A 185 -3.19 7.82 -18.45
CA GLU A 185 -1.72 7.89 -18.45
C GLU A 185 -1.16 7.73 -17.02
N ALA A 186 -1.76 8.41 -16.03
CA ALA A 186 -1.41 8.25 -14.63
C ALA A 186 -1.67 6.82 -14.16
N ARG A 187 -2.80 6.23 -14.55
CA ARG A 187 -3.18 4.87 -14.24
C ARG A 187 -2.24 3.83 -14.87
N ALA A 188 -1.85 4.03 -16.12
CA ALA A 188 -0.87 3.19 -16.82
C ALA A 188 0.49 3.25 -16.12
N LEU A 189 1.01 4.45 -15.86
CA LEU A 189 2.27 4.63 -15.15
C LEU A 189 2.25 4.00 -13.75
N ASN A 190 1.15 4.13 -13.01
CA ASN A 190 0.98 3.48 -11.70
C ASN A 190 1.19 1.96 -11.80
N ARG A 191 0.59 1.29 -12.78
CA ARG A 191 0.80 -0.16 -13.01
C ARG A 191 2.26 -0.47 -13.36
N GLU A 192 2.84 0.24 -14.30
CA GLU A 192 4.20 0.00 -14.80
C GLU A 192 5.27 0.23 -13.72
N VAL A 193 5.10 1.23 -12.86
CA VAL A 193 5.98 1.50 -11.73
C VAL A 193 5.99 0.32 -10.76
N PHE A 194 4.82 -0.15 -10.33
CA PHE A 194 4.75 -1.26 -9.38
C PHE A 194 5.13 -2.61 -9.99
N GLU A 195 4.87 -2.81 -11.28
CA GLU A 195 5.40 -3.95 -12.04
C GLU A 195 6.93 -3.96 -12.05
N THR A 196 7.56 -2.80 -12.33
CA THR A 196 9.02 -2.65 -12.32
C THR A 196 9.60 -2.92 -10.94
N ILE A 197 9.01 -2.37 -9.88
CA ILE A 197 9.45 -2.59 -8.49
C ILE A 197 9.38 -4.08 -8.13
N TYR A 198 8.28 -4.74 -8.45
CA TYR A 198 8.10 -6.15 -8.15
C TYR A 198 9.08 -7.03 -8.95
N PHE A 199 9.28 -6.75 -10.23
CA PHE A 199 10.24 -7.47 -11.07
C PHE A 199 11.68 -7.30 -10.57
N ALA A 200 12.10 -6.07 -10.29
CA ALA A 200 13.45 -5.77 -9.80
C ALA A 200 13.74 -6.40 -8.44
N SER A 201 12.81 -6.28 -7.50
CA SER A 201 12.97 -6.85 -6.16
C SER A 201 12.96 -8.39 -6.17
N MET A 202 12.12 -9.00 -7.02
CA MET A 202 12.10 -10.45 -7.23
C MET A 202 13.41 -10.94 -7.87
N THR A 203 13.94 -10.19 -8.82
CA THR A 203 15.25 -10.49 -9.48
C THR A 203 16.37 -10.43 -8.45
N ALA A 204 16.46 -9.38 -7.65
CA ALA A 204 17.48 -9.24 -6.60
C ALA A 204 17.37 -10.36 -5.56
N SER A 205 16.15 -10.67 -5.12
CA SER A 205 15.91 -11.73 -4.13
C SER A 205 16.28 -13.12 -4.66
N LYS A 206 16.03 -13.39 -5.94
CA LYS A 206 16.46 -14.60 -6.64
C LYS A 206 17.99 -14.67 -6.75
N ASP A 207 18.67 -13.56 -7.08
CA ASP A 207 20.13 -13.53 -7.18
C ASP A 207 20.80 -13.71 -5.81
N LEU A 208 20.25 -13.13 -4.75
CA LEU A 208 20.67 -13.42 -3.37
C LEU A 208 20.48 -14.91 -3.02
N ALA A 209 19.38 -15.51 -3.43
CA ALA A 209 19.13 -16.93 -3.16
C ALA A 209 20.12 -17.86 -3.88
N LYS A 210 20.65 -17.46 -5.04
CA LYS A 210 21.74 -18.20 -5.72
C LYS A 210 23.03 -18.25 -4.90
N VAL A 211 23.31 -17.21 -4.11
CA VAL A 211 24.54 -17.10 -3.32
C VAL A 211 24.34 -17.64 -1.90
N ASP A 212 23.30 -17.18 -1.22
CA ASP A 212 23.09 -17.40 0.21
C ASP A 212 22.00 -18.45 0.52
N GLY A 213 21.42 -19.05 -0.52
CA GLY A 213 20.27 -19.95 -0.41
C GLY A 213 18.94 -19.21 -0.24
N PRO A 214 17.83 -19.88 -0.50
CA PRO A 214 16.49 -19.31 -0.31
C PRO A 214 16.17 -19.10 1.17
N TYR A 215 15.11 -18.33 1.46
CA TYR A 215 14.63 -18.22 2.84
C TYR A 215 14.14 -19.57 3.37
N GLN A 216 14.28 -19.78 4.68
CA GLN A 216 14.16 -21.11 5.31
C GLN A 216 12.79 -21.78 5.08
N THR A 217 11.72 -21.00 5.04
CA THR A 217 10.33 -21.49 4.97
C THR A 217 9.72 -21.45 3.56
N ILE A 218 10.55 -21.40 2.53
CA ILE A 218 10.09 -21.29 1.14
C ILE A 218 9.26 -22.49 0.66
N LYS A 219 9.53 -23.68 1.19
CA LYS A 219 8.89 -24.92 0.73
C LYS A 219 7.36 -24.85 0.89
N GLY A 220 6.64 -25.07 -0.20
CA GLY A 220 5.18 -25.05 -0.23
C GLY A 220 4.57 -23.68 -0.49
N SER A 221 5.36 -22.59 -0.45
CA SER A 221 4.90 -21.26 -0.80
C SER A 221 4.52 -21.14 -2.28
N PRO A 222 3.65 -20.18 -2.66
CA PRO A 222 3.35 -19.90 -4.07
C PRO A 222 4.58 -19.68 -4.94
N VAL A 223 5.53 -18.86 -4.46
CA VAL A 223 6.75 -18.56 -5.21
C VAL A 223 7.61 -19.79 -5.49
N SER A 224 7.64 -20.78 -4.57
CA SER A 224 8.35 -22.04 -4.79
C SER A 224 7.78 -22.88 -5.95
N LYS A 225 6.53 -22.60 -6.32
CA LYS A 225 5.82 -23.22 -7.45
C LYS A 225 5.89 -22.34 -8.71
N GLY A 226 6.54 -21.18 -8.65
CA GLY A 226 6.59 -20.19 -9.73
C GLY A 226 5.29 -19.43 -9.90
N VAL A 227 4.47 -19.37 -8.87
CA VAL A 227 3.24 -18.57 -8.82
C VAL A 227 3.59 -17.24 -8.17
N PHE A 228 3.47 -16.16 -8.96
CA PHE A 228 3.79 -14.81 -8.52
C PHE A 228 2.52 -14.05 -8.13
N GLN A 229 2.70 -12.84 -7.62
CA GLN A 229 1.58 -12.07 -7.11
C GLN A 229 0.50 -11.83 -8.17
N PHE A 230 0.88 -11.38 -9.36
CA PHE A 230 -0.05 -11.12 -10.45
C PHE A 230 -0.79 -12.39 -10.94
N ASP A 231 -0.17 -13.57 -10.83
CA ASP A 231 -0.86 -14.84 -11.16
C ASP A 231 -2.02 -15.09 -10.19
N MET A 232 -1.81 -14.84 -8.89
CA MET A 232 -2.86 -14.99 -7.87
C MET A 232 -4.00 -13.98 -8.04
N TRP A 233 -3.75 -12.84 -8.68
CA TRP A 233 -4.76 -11.84 -9.03
C TRP A 233 -5.39 -12.07 -10.40
N GLY A 234 -4.89 -13.04 -11.19
CA GLY A 234 -5.36 -13.28 -12.56
C GLY A 234 -5.04 -12.13 -13.52
N VAL A 235 -3.94 -11.40 -13.29
CA VAL A 235 -3.49 -10.28 -14.11
C VAL A 235 -2.32 -10.73 -14.98
N THR A 236 -2.36 -10.34 -16.25
CA THR A 236 -1.23 -10.53 -17.16
C THR A 236 -0.33 -9.31 -17.10
N PRO A 237 0.96 -9.47 -16.77
CA PRO A 237 1.92 -8.36 -16.75
C PRO A 237 2.19 -7.86 -18.17
N THR A 238 2.82 -6.68 -18.27
CA THR A 238 3.23 -6.13 -19.57
C THR A 238 4.39 -6.93 -20.17
N SER A 239 4.72 -6.64 -21.43
CA SER A 239 5.91 -7.22 -22.11
C SER A 239 7.21 -6.45 -21.81
N ARG A 240 7.20 -5.52 -20.84
CA ARG A 240 8.39 -4.73 -20.48
C ARG A 240 9.50 -5.61 -19.91
N TRP A 241 9.14 -6.63 -19.10
CA TRP A 241 10.08 -7.47 -18.37
C TRP A 241 9.94 -8.95 -18.74
N GLU A 242 11.05 -9.68 -18.69
CA GLU A 242 11.12 -11.10 -19.05
C GLU A 242 10.62 -12.00 -17.89
N TRP A 243 9.32 -11.96 -17.62
CA TRP A 243 8.70 -12.67 -16.50
C TRP A 243 8.86 -14.19 -16.57
N ASP A 244 8.78 -14.80 -17.76
CA ASP A 244 8.90 -16.25 -17.92
C ASP A 244 10.32 -16.75 -17.58
N ILE A 245 11.34 -15.98 -17.96
CA ILE A 245 12.72 -16.24 -17.60
C ILE A 245 12.88 -16.15 -16.08
N LEU A 246 12.38 -15.08 -15.45
CA LEU A 246 12.46 -14.91 -14.01
C LEU A 246 11.71 -16.02 -13.26
N LYS A 247 10.53 -16.44 -13.71
CA LYS A 247 9.76 -17.55 -13.13
C LYS A 247 10.56 -18.87 -13.18
N SER A 248 11.21 -19.15 -14.30
CA SER A 248 12.05 -20.35 -14.46
C SER A 248 13.23 -20.34 -13.49
N GLU A 249 13.93 -19.21 -13.39
CA GLU A 249 15.06 -19.04 -12.48
C GLU A 249 14.64 -19.13 -11.00
N VAL A 250 13.51 -18.55 -10.64
CA VAL A 250 12.95 -18.62 -9.28
C VAL A 250 12.56 -20.06 -8.90
N LYS A 251 11.97 -20.82 -9.82
CA LYS A 251 11.70 -22.26 -9.57
C LYS A 251 12.96 -23.05 -9.30
N LYS A 252 14.06 -22.69 -9.95
CA LYS A 252 15.35 -23.39 -9.84
C LYS A 252 16.12 -23.03 -8.57
N HIS A 253 16.15 -21.75 -8.21
CA HIS A 253 17.01 -21.21 -7.16
C HIS A 253 16.27 -20.77 -5.91
N GLY A 254 14.96 -20.57 -5.99
CA GLY A 254 14.16 -19.91 -4.95
C GLY A 254 14.38 -18.40 -4.91
N VAL A 255 13.93 -17.79 -3.84
CA VAL A 255 14.14 -16.37 -3.50
C VAL A 255 14.61 -16.23 -2.05
N ARG A 256 15.36 -15.16 -1.76
CA ARG A 256 15.90 -14.89 -0.41
C ARG A 256 14.86 -14.32 0.54
N ASN A 257 13.81 -13.69 0.02
CA ASN A 257 12.78 -12.99 0.79
C ASN A 257 11.40 -13.60 0.54
N SER A 258 10.64 -13.80 1.61
CA SER A 258 9.26 -14.30 1.50
C SER A 258 8.29 -13.22 0.97
N LEU A 259 8.54 -11.96 1.30
CA LEU A 259 7.74 -10.79 0.91
C LEU A 259 8.67 -9.65 0.48
N LEU A 260 8.21 -8.80 -0.46
CA LEU A 260 9.05 -7.79 -1.12
C LEU A 260 8.42 -6.39 -1.12
N VAL A 261 7.14 -6.27 -1.44
CA VAL A 261 6.48 -4.97 -1.70
C VAL A 261 5.37 -4.74 -0.68
N ALA A 262 5.45 -3.62 0.03
CA ALA A 262 4.49 -3.17 1.03
C ALA A 262 4.49 -1.63 1.07
N PRO A 263 3.66 -0.96 0.27
CA PRO A 263 3.60 0.50 0.24
C PRO A 263 3.13 1.10 1.57
N MET A 264 4.10 1.63 2.33
CA MET A 264 3.91 2.29 3.61
C MET A 264 3.55 3.77 3.43
N PRO A 265 3.08 4.47 4.50
CA PRO A 265 2.65 5.88 4.42
C PRO A 265 3.77 6.89 4.08
N THR A 266 5.02 6.59 4.35
CA THR A 266 6.20 7.45 4.15
C THR A 266 6.14 8.83 4.84
N ALA A 267 5.40 8.94 5.94
CA ALA A 267 5.09 10.20 6.61
C ALA A 267 6.31 11.10 6.91
N SER A 268 7.44 10.51 7.33
CA SER A 268 8.68 11.25 7.63
C SER A 268 9.64 11.30 6.43
N THR A 269 9.82 10.18 5.73
CA THR A 269 10.79 10.08 4.63
C THR A 269 10.40 10.91 3.42
N ALA A 270 9.09 11.01 3.11
CA ALA A 270 8.60 11.88 2.06
C ALA A 270 8.88 13.36 2.38
N GLN A 271 8.70 13.77 3.64
CA GLN A 271 8.99 15.13 4.07
C GLN A 271 10.49 15.49 3.97
N ILE A 272 11.37 14.58 4.37
CA ILE A 272 12.83 14.77 4.28
C ILE A 272 13.25 15.03 2.83
N LEU A 273 12.66 14.32 1.87
CA LEU A 273 12.97 14.47 0.44
C LEU A 273 12.12 15.54 -0.28
N GLY A 274 11.15 16.15 0.42
CA GLY A 274 10.27 17.17 -0.16
C GLY A 274 9.29 16.63 -1.21
N ASN A 275 8.84 15.38 -1.05
CA ASN A 275 7.84 14.74 -1.89
C ASN A 275 6.50 14.66 -1.17
N ASN A 276 5.42 14.47 -1.95
CA ASN A 276 4.15 14.04 -1.39
C ASN A 276 4.25 12.62 -0.82
N GLU A 277 3.40 12.29 0.12
CA GLU A 277 3.43 11.01 0.84
C GLU A 277 3.03 9.86 -0.09
N CYS A 278 3.77 8.76 -0.02
CA CYS A 278 3.54 7.47 -0.70
C CYS A 278 2.97 7.60 -2.14
N PHE A 279 1.83 7.00 -2.38
CA PHE A 279 1.09 6.99 -3.65
C PHE A 279 -0.17 7.87 -3.60
N GLU A 280 -0.32 8.69 -2.56
CA GLU A 280 -1.51 9.51 -2.35
C GLU A 280 -1.50 10.80 -3.20
N PRO A 281 -2.70 11.31 -3.56
CA PRO A 281 -2.81 12.66 -4.11
C PRO A 281 -2.48 13.71 -3.06
N TYR A 282 -2.18 14.93 -3.49
CA TYR A 282 -2.03 16.06 -2.58
C TYR A 282 -3.35 16.37 -1.86
N THR A 283 -3.32 16.49 -0.54
CA THR A 283 -4.51 16.89 0.24
C THR A 283 -4.77 18.39 0.16
N SER A 284 -3.75 19.20 -0.09
CA SER A 284 -3.85 20.64 -0.28
C SER A 284 -2.61 21.14 -1.03
N ASN A 285 -2.77 22.17 -1.87
CA ASN A 285 -1.64 22.80 -2.55
C ASN A 285 -0.94 23.87 -1.70
N ILE A 286 -1.52 24.29 -0.59
CA ILE A 286 -0.90 25.17 0.42
C ILE A 286 -1.48 24.86 1.79
N TYR A 287 -0.63 24.59 2.77
CA TYR A 287 -1.05 24.25 4.12
C TYR A 287 -0.01 24.63 5.16
N THR A 288 -0.41 24.70 6.42
CA THR A 288 0.49 24.92 7.54
C THR A 288 0.89 23.59 8.15
N ARG A 289 2.20 23.35 8.21
CA ARG A 289 2.78 22.21 8.93
C ARG A 289 3.27 22.65 10.28
N ARG A 290 2.75 22.02 11.32
CA ARG A 290 3.18 22.24 12.69
C ARG A 290 4.16 21.12 13.10
N VAL A 291 5.34 21.53 13.54
CA VAL A 291 6.39 20.64 14.08
C VAL A 291 6.93 21.22 15.40
N LEU A 292 7.76 20.47 16.12
CA LEU A 292 8.31 20.92 17.40
C LEU A 292 9.05 22.26 17.31
N SER A 293 9.69 22.56 16.19
CA SER A 293 10.43 23.81 15.96
C SER A 293 9.57 24.99 15.49
N GLY A 294 8.27 24.81 15.27
CA GLY A 294 7.37 25.87 14.85
C GLY A 294 6.36 25.47 13.78
N GLU A 295 5.74 26.47 13.18
CA GLU A 295 4.77 26.34 12.10
C GLU A 295 5.35 26.85 10.79
N PHE A 296 5.22 26.06 9.73
CA PHE A 296 5.75 26.36 8.40
C PHE A 296 4.65 26.29 7.36
N ILE A 297 4.60 27.30 6.49
CA ILE A 297 3.70 27.26 5.33
C ILE A 297 4.39 26.44 4.25
N ILE A 298 3.74 25.36 3.85
CA ILE A 298 4.17 24.47 2.78
C ILE A 298 3.32 24.76 1.54
N VAL A 299 3.99 24.97 0.41
CA VAL A 299 3.35 25.18 -0.89
C VAL A 299 3.76 24.04 -1.81
N ASN A 300 2.82 23.51 -2.60
CA ASN A 300 3.14 22.57 -3.65
C ASN A 300 4.14 23.21 -4.63
N LYS A 301 5.38 22.73 -4.61
CA LYS A 301 6.49 23.29 -5.38
C LYS A 301 6.26 23.28 -6.89
N HIS A 302 5.51 22.29 -7.38
CA HIS A 302 5.19 22.13 -8.79
C HIS A 302 4.16 23.18 -9.23
N LEU A 303 3.10 23.36 -8.46
CA LEU A 303 2.11 24.40 -8.70
C LEU A 303 2.74 25.79 -8.66
N LEU A 304 3.60 26.05 -7.65
CA LEU A 304 4.34 27.31 -7.56
C LEU A 304 5.15 27.58 -8.83
N LYS A 305 5.92 26.58 -9.30
CA LYS A 305 6.74 26.68 -10.51
C LYS A 305 5.88 26.98 -11.76
N ASP A 306 4.75 26.30 -11.88
CA ASP A 306 3.85 26.50 -13.02
C ASP A 306 3.16 27.86 -12.98
N LEU A 307 2.70 28.31 -11.82
CA LEU A 307 2.09 29.65 -11.66
C LEU A 307 3.10 30.76 -11.93
N VAL A 308 4.37 30.58 -11.55
CA VAL A 308 5.45 31.53 -11.88
C VAL A 308 5.70 31.56 -13.38
N ARG A 309 5.75 30.41 -14.05
CA ARG A 309 5.92 30.31 -15.51
C ARG A 309 4.79 30.98 -16.28
N GLU A 310 3.56 30.86 -15.80
CA GLU A 310 2.37 31.51 -16.37
C GLU A 310 2.26 32.99 -16.00
N GLY A 311 3.14 33.54 -15.16
CA GLY A 311 3.09 34.93 -14.68
C GLY A 311 1.93 35.21 -13.71
N LEU A 312 1.34 34.15 -13.13
CA LEU A 312 0.17 34.23 -12.24
C LEU A 312 0.52 34.31 -10.77
N TRP A 313 1.77 33.97 -10.37
CA TRP A 313 2.16 33.96 -8.96
C TRP A 313 2.40 35.35 -8.41
N ASN A 314 1.59 35.76 -7.46
CA ASN A 314 1.69 37.02 -6.72
C ASN A 314 1.02 36.89 -5.35
N LYS A 315 1.05 37.96 -4.56
CA LYS A 315 0.46 37.98 -3.20
C LYS A 315 -1.06 37.70 -3.20
N ASP A 316 -1.78 38.20 -4.20
CA ASP A 316 -3.23 38.02 -4.33
C ASP A 316 -3.54 36.54 -4.68
N MET A 317 -2.83 35.94 -5.63
CA MET A 317 -2.94 34.55 -5.99
C MET A 317 -2.72 33.63 -4.78
N ARG A 318 -1.65 33.90 -4.00
CA ARG A 318 -1.38 33.15 -2.77
C ARG A 318 -2.54 33.25 -1.78
N GLN A 319 -3.11 34.43 -1.59
CA GLN A 319 -4.25 34.63 -0.71
C GLN A 319 -5.51 33.91 -1.21
N LYS A 320 -5.78 33.93 -2.52
CA LYS A 320 -6.90 33.17 -3.12
C LYS A 320 -6.77 31.69 -2.86
N ILE A 321 -5.58 31.11 -3.06
CA ILE A 321 -5.33 29.68 -2.81
C ILE A 321 -5.49 29.33 -1.32
N MET A 322 -4.96 30.17 -0.41
CA MET A 322 -5.11 29.97 1.04
C MET A 322 -6.59 30.05 1.47
N ALA A 323 -7.35 31.03 0.97
CA ALA A 323 -8.77 31.18 1.28
C ALA A 323 -9.63 30.01 0.77
N ALA A 324 -9.16 29.34 -0.29
CA ALA A 324 -9.77 28.12 -0.84
C ALA A 324 -9.20 26.81 -0.24
N ASN A 325 -8.58 26.86 0.95
CA ASN A 325 -7.97 25.71 1.62
C ASN A 325 -6.99 24.90 0.73
N GLY A 326 -6.29 25.59 -0.18
CA GLY A 326 -5.33 24.97 -1.09
C GLY A 326 -5.92 24.46 -2.41
N SER A 327 -7.23 24.59 -2.62
CA SER A 327 -7.86 24.35 -3.92
C SER A 327 -7.55 25.48 -4.90
N ILE A 328 -7.46 25.14 -6.18
CA ILE A 328 -7.36 26.12 -7.27
C ILE A 328 -8.56 26.07 -8.23
N GLN A 329 -9.53 25.21 -7.98
CA GLN A 329 -10.61 24.92 -8.92
C GLN A 329 -11.47 26.14 -9.23
N ASN A 330 -11.78 26.96 -8.21
CA ASN A 330 -12.65 28.12 -8.34
C ASN A 330 -11.91 29.44 -8.65
N ILE A 331 -10.58 29.40 -8.89
CA ILE A 331 -9.80 30.59 -9.24
C ILE A 331 -9.86 30.79 -10.75
N GLN A 332 -10.56 31.83 -11.21
CA GLN A 332 -10.84 32.07 -12.63
C GLN A 332 -9.57 32.28 -13.48
N ASP A 333 -8.56 32.96 -12.92
CA ASP A 333 -7.33 33.31 -13.62
C ASP A 333 -6.45 32.09 -13.95
N ILE A 334 -6.68 30.93 -13.31
CA ILE A 334 -5.87 29.74 -13.52
C ILE A 334 -6.39 28.92 -14.71
N PRO A 335 -5.52 28.55 -15.66
CA PRO A 335 -5.90 27.73 -16.82
C PRO A 335 -6.48 26.38 -16.45
N GLN A 336 -7.45 25.88 -17.21
CA GLN A 336 -8.15 24.61 -16.94
C GLN A 336 -7.18 23.43 -16.84
N ARG A 337 -6.15 23.36 -17.70
CA ARG A 337 -5.14 22.31 -17.64
C ARG A 337 -4.42 22.20 -16.27
N LEU A 338 -4.16 23.34 -15.61
CA LEU A 338 -3.58 23.35 -14.27
C LEU A 338 -4.60 22.93 -13.21
N LYS A 339 -5.86 23.32 -13.37
CA LYS A 339 -6.92 22.88 -12.48
C LYS A 339 -7.06 21.36 -12.47
N GLU A 340 -7.01 20.72 -13.62
CA GLU A 340 -7.05 19.25 -13.73
C GLU A 340 -5.82 18.58 -13.11
N LEU A 341 -4.64 19.15 -13.34
CA LEU A 341 -3.37 18.60 -12.88
C LEU A 341 -3.19 18.70 -11.35
N TYR A 342 -3.71 19.78 -10.74
CA TYR A 342 -3.51 20.09 -9.32
C TYR A 342 -4.77 19.91 -8.47
N LYS A 343 -5.68 19.01 -8.87
CA LYS A 343 -6.77 18.57 -8.01
C LYS A 343 -6.23 18.04 -6.68
N THR A 344 -6.89 18.42 -5.60
CA THR A 344 -6.62 17.87 -4.26
C THR A 344 -7.34 16.53 -4.06
N ALA A 345 -6.99 15.80 -3.02
CA ALA A 345 -7.64 14.54 -2.65
C ALA A 345 -9.17 14.66 -2.48
N TRP A 346 -9.65 15.85 -2.09
CA TRP A 346 -11.07 16.16 -1.91
C TRP A 346 -11.82 16.37 -3.23
N GLU A 347 -11.08 16.66 -4.31
CA GLU A 347 -11.61 16.98 -5.64
C GLU A 347 -11.48 15.80 -6.60
N ILE A 348 -10.67 14.79 -6.23
CA ILE A 348 -10.46 13.56 -6.98
C ILE A 348 -11.55 12.55 -6.63
N SER A 349 -12.06 11.84 -7.65
CA SER A 349 -12.98 10.72 -7.44
C SER A 349 -12.32 9.63 -6.58
N GLN A 350 -12.94 9.29 -5.46
CA GLN A 350 -12.45 8.20 -4.61
C GLN A 350 -12.45 6.84 -5.35
N LYS A 351 -13.31 6.69 -6.35
CA LYS A 351 -13.29 5.53 -7.26
C LYS A 351 -11.95 5.42 -7.99
N ALA A 352 -11.39 6.53 -8.49
CA ALA A 352 -10.08 6.53 -9.15
C ALA A 352 -8.95 6.10 -8.21
N ILE A 353 -8.99 6.54 -6.94
CA ILE A 353 -8.03 6.10 -5.92
C ILE A 353 -8.11 4.59 -5.68
N VAL A 354 -9.32 4.04 -5.56
CA VAL A 354 -9.55 2.61 -5.35
C VAL A 354 -9.13 1.80 -6.60
N GLU A 355 -9.43 2.28 -7.80
CA GLU A 355 -9.04 1.62 -9.06
C GLU A 355 -7.52 1.60 -9.22
N GLN A 356 -6.83 2.71 -8.94
CA GLN A 356 -5.35 2.72 -8.96
C GLN A 356 -4.76 1.78 -7.91
N ALA A 357 -5.36 1.68 -6.72
CA ALA A 357 -4.93 0.74 -5.70
C ALA A 357 -5.13 -0.72 -6.13
N ALA A 358 -6.22 -1.03 -6.81
CA ALA A 358 -6.48 -2.35 -7.37
C ALA A 358 -5.48 -2.70 -8.50
N ASP A 359 -5.21 -1.76 -9.39
CA ASP A 359 -4.28 -1.95 -10.51
C ASP A 359 -2.86 -2.28 -10.05
N ARG A 360 -2.32 -1.50 -9.11
CA ARG A 360 -0.98 -1.78 -8.56
C ARG A 360 -0.97 -2.98 -7.62
N GLY A 361 -2.12 -3.36 -7.04
CA GLY A 361 -2.27 -4.48 -6.12
C GLY A 361 -1.78 -5.81 -6.68
N ALA A 362 -1.85 -6.00 -8.01
CA ALA A 362 -1.33 -7.18 -8.69
C ALA A 362 0.19 -7.38 -8.54
N TYR A 363 0.93 -6.36 -8.13
CA TYR A 363 2.38 -6.36 -7.94
C TYR A 363 2.81 -6.13 -6.48
N ILE A 364 1.85 -6.15 -5.56
CA ILE A 364 2.08 -5.94 -4.12
C ILE A 364 1.83 -7.25 -3.38
N CYS A 365 2.86 -7.79 -2.75
CA CYS A 365 2.77 -9.07 -2.06
C CYS A 365 2.29 -8.98 -0.61
N GLN A 366 2.12 -7.79 -0.07
CA GLN A 366 1.52 -7.53 1.24
C GLN A 366 0.23 -6.71 1.07
N SER A 367 0.10 -5.55 1.73
CA SER A 367 -1.05 -4.67 1.58
C SER A 367 -0.60 -3.24 1.27
N GLN A 368 -1.53 -2.30 1.34
CA GLN A 368 -1.30 -0.89 1.04
C GLN A 368 -1.87 -0.03 2.17
N SER A 369 -1.11 0.98 2.61
CA SER A 369 -1.62 2.00 3.51
C SER A 369 -2.46 2.99 2.73
N LEU A 370 -3.75 2.67 2.53
CA LEU A 370 -4.67 3.43 1.66
C LEU A 370 -5.65 4.24 2.49
N ASN A 371 -5.74 5.54 2.21
CA ASN A 371 -6.76 6.43 2.75
C ASN A 371 -7.87 6.70 1.71
N ILE A 372 -9.09 6.79 2.21
CA ILE A 372 -10.26 7.25 1.46
C ILE A 372 -10.66 8.61 2.05
N PHE A 373 -10.87 9.58 1.17
CA PHE A 373 -11.17 10.95 1.54
C PHE A 373 -12.65 11.26 1.28
N MET A 374 -13.36 11.72 2.29
CA MET A 374 -14.78 11.96 2.19
C MET A 374 -15.13 13.27 2.90
N GLU A 375 -15.53 14.26 2.13
CA GLU A 375 -16.04 15.52 2.65
C GLU A 375 -17.54 15.38 2.99
N ASN A 376 -17.97 15.87 4.15
CA ASN A 376 -19.36 15.83 4.59
C ASN A 376 -19.97 14.41 4.55
N ALA A 377 -19.23 13.43 5.08
CA ALA A 377 -19.70 12.05 5.14
C ALA A 377 -21.06 11.94 5.84
N ASN A 378 -22.02 11.29 5.18
CA ASN A 378 -23.35 10.98 5.70
C ASN A 378 -23.70 9.52 5.33
N PHE A 379 -24.70 8.97 6.01
CA PHE A 379 -25.23 7.63 5.77
C PHE A 379 -26.28 7.62 4.68
#